data_c07a983712759ebf4f3adab77a408a36
#
_entry.id   c07a983712759ebf4f3adab77a408a36
#
_cell.length_a   1.000
_cell.length_b   1.000
_cell.length_c   1.000
_cell.angle_alpha   90.00
_cell.angle_beta   90.00
_cell.angle_gamma   90.00
#
_symmetry.space_group_name_H-M   'P 1'
#
loop_
_entity.id
_entity.type
_entity.pdbx_description
1 polymer ?
#
loop_
_entity_poly.entity_id
_entity_poly.type
_entity_poly.pdbx_seq_one_letter_code
_entity_poly.pdbx_strand_id
1 'polypeptide(L)' 'MTEEDLKAVLAKYQQKAFELFNQNIVFETQIEQLNKTIVDLKKEIENLSAKPKRTAKSEDF' A
#
# COMPACT_ATOMS: atom_id res chain seq x y z
N MET A 1 -20.73 -21.44 30.52
CA MET A 1 -19.62 -21.81 29.65
C MET A 1 -18.59 -22.58 30.50
N THR A 2 -18.17 -23.70 30.02
CA THR A 2 -17.18 -24.47 30.73
C THR A 2 -15.79 -23.90 30.51
N GLU A 3 -14.84 -24.41 31.29
CA GLU A 3 -13.46 -23.98 31.11
C GLU A 3 -12.93 -24.34 29.73
N GLU A 4 -13.30 -25.53 29.25
CA GLU A 4 -12.92 -25.92 27.89
C GLU A 4 -13.52 -25.03 26.82
N ASP A 5 -14.77 -24.60 27.04
CA ASP A 5 -15.41 -23.67 26.11
C ASP A 5 -14.64 -22.37 26.08
N LEU A 6 -14.24 -21.87 27.24
CA LEU A 6 -13.50 -20.62 27.30
C LEU A 6 -12.15 -20.74 26.60
N LYS A 7 -11.49 -21.86 26.76
CA LYS A 7 -10.23 -22.08 26.07
C LYS A 7 -10.41 -22.11 24.58
N ALA A 8 -11.48 -22.75 24.12
CA ALA A 8 -11.78 -22.79 22.69
C ALA A 8 -12.05 -21.40 22.15
N VAL A 9 -12.81 -20.59 22.88
CA VAL A 9 -13.09 -19.23 22.46
C VAL A 9 -11.80 -18.42 22.42
N LEU A 10 -10.96 -18.56 23.42
CA LEU A 10 -9.70 -17.83 23.47
C LEU A 10 -8.82 -18.20 22.29
N ALA A 11 -8.74 -19.50 21.98
CA ALA A 11 -7.95 -19.94 20.83
C ALA A 11 -8.47 -19.33 19.54
N LYS A 12 -9.79 -19.21 19.40
CA LYS A 12 -10.37 -18.56 18.23
C LYS A 12 -10.00 -17.08 18.15
N TYR A 13 -10.06 -16.39 19.28
CA TYR A 13 -9.65 -14.99 19.29
C TYR A 13 -8.20 -14.83 18.90
N GLN A 14 -7.34 -15.68 19.42
CA GLN A 14 -5.93 -15.59 19.10
C GLN A 14 -5.69 -15.86 17.61
N GLN A 15 -6.36 -16.86 17.08
CA GLN A 15 -6.21 -17.18 15.67
C GLN A 15 -6.68 -16.03 14.80
N LYS A 16 -7.84 -15.47 15.10
CA LYS A 16 -8.36 -14.35 14.33
C LYS A 16 -7.49 -13.12 14.45
N ALA A 17 -7.00 -12.84 15.65
CA ALA A 17 -6.11 -11.70 15.85
C ALA A 17 -4.84 -11.88 15.04
N PHE A 18 -4.31 -13.07 15.00
CA PHE A 18 -3.09 -13.36 14.25
C PHE A 18 -3.33 -13.18 12.76
N GLU A 19 -4.45 -13.67 12.25
CA GLU A 19 -4.80 -13.50 10.84
C GLU A 19 -4.94 -12.03 10.48
N LEU A 20 -5.64 -11.28 11.32
CA LEU A 20 -5.82 -9.86 11.05
C LEU A 20 -4.51 -9.11 11.12
N PHE A 21 -3.66 -9.49 12.06
CA PHE A 21 -2.35 -8.86 12.17
C PHE A 21 -1.54 -9.09 10.90
N ASN A 22 -1.55 -10.32 10.40
CA ASN A 22 -0.84 -10.64 9.17
C ASN A 22 -1.41 -9.89 7.97
N GLN A 23 -2.73 -9.80 7.88
CA GLN A 23 -3.36 -9.06 6.81
C GLN A 23 -3.00 -7.59 6.87
N ASN A 24 -2.96 -7.03 8.08
CA ASN A 24 -2.57 -5.63 8.24
C ASN A 24 -1.16 -5.39 7.73
N ILE A 25 -0.24 -6.29 8.04
CA ILE A 25 1.14 -6.16 7.57
C ILE A 25 1.17 -6.16 6.04
N VAL A 26 0.43 -7.07 5.42
CA VAL A 26 0.39 -7.13 3.97
C VAL A 26 -0.19 -5.83 3.40
N PHE A 27 -1.29 -5.35 3.97
CA PHE A 27 -1.92 -4.11 3.49
C PHE A 27 -1.00 -2.92 3.67
N GLU A 28 -0.33 -2.83 4.81
CA GLU A 28 0.61 -1.73 5.04
C GLU A 28 1.72 -1.74 4.01
N THR A 29 2.24 -2.92 3.72
CA THR A 29 3.29 -3.04 2.72
C THR A 29 2.79 -2.61 1.35
N GLN A 30 1.57 -3.01 0.99
CA GLN A 30 1.00 -2.63 -0.29
C GLN A 30 0.79 -1.12 -0.36
N ILE A 31 0.36 -0.51 0.73
CA ILE A 31 0.18 0.93 0.77
C ILE A 31 1.51 1.64 0.58
N GLU A 32 2.56 1.15 1.22
CA GLU A 32 3.89 1.73 1.05
C GLU A 32 4.35 1.63 -0.38
N GLN A 33 4.14 0.48 -1.01
CA GLN A 33 4.52 0.29 -2.40
C GLN A 33 3.74 1.21 -3.33
N LEU A 34 2.44 1.36 -3.06
CA LEU A 34 1.61 2.26 -3.87
C LEU A 34 2.05 3.70 -3.71
N ASN A 35 2.37 4.10 -2.49
CA ASN A 35 2.85 5.46 -2.26
C ASN A 35 4.16 5.72 -2.99
N LYS A 36 5.04 4.73 -3.00
CA LYS A 36 6.30 4.87 -3.74
C LYS A 36 6.01 5.01 -5.23
N THR A 37 5.09 4.23 -5.75
CA THR A 37 4.71 4.32 -7.15
C THR A 37 4.13 5.70 -7.47
N ILE A 38 3.31 6.23 -6.57
CA ILE A 38 2.74 7.56 -6.76
C ILE A 38 3.85 8.61 -6.83
N VAL A 39 4.83 8.52 -5.93
CA VAL A 39 5.93 9.47 -5.95
C VAL A 39 6.71 9.37 -7.25
N ASP A 40 7.00 8.15 -7.69
CA ASP A 40 7.70 7.94 -8.94
C ASP A 40 6.94 8.51 -10.13
N LEU A 41 5.62 8.28 -10.16
CA LEU A 41 4.80 8.80 -11.24
C LEU A 41 4.74 10.31 -11.24
N LYS A 42 4.70 10.92 -10.07
CA LYS A 42 4.71 12.38 -9.98
C LYS A 42 6.00 12.94 -10.53
N LYS A 43 7.12 12.27 -10.24
CA LYS A 43 8.41 12.70 -10.78
C LYS A 43 8.42 12.59 -12.30
N GLU A 44 7.88 11.52 -12.83
CA GLU A 44 7.81 11.36 -14.27
C GLU A 44 6.96 12.44 -14.90
N ILE A 45 5.83 12.75 -14.29
CA ILE A 45 4.96 13.80 -14.81
C ILE A 45 5.69 15.13 -14.81
N GLU A 46 6.40 15.44 -13.75
CA GLU A 46 7.16 16.67 -13.67
C GLU A 46 8.23 16.71 -14.75
N ASN A 47 8.93 15.61 -14.95
CA ASN A 47 9.95 15.54 -15.98
C ASN A 47 9.36 15.74 -17.37
N LEU A 48 8.23 15.09 -17.63
CA LEU A 48 7.58 15.21 -18.92
C LEU A 48 7.05 16.61 -19.14
N SER A 49 6.55 17.23 -18.09
CA SER A 49 6.04 18.59 -18.21
C SER A 49 7.19 19.57 -18.47
N ALA A 50 8.32 19.35 -17.86
CA ALA A 50 9.45 20.25 -18.03
C ALA A 50 10.07 20.11 -19.41
N LYS A 51 10.28 18.87 -19.86
CA LYS A 51 10.96 18.62 -21.12
C LYS A 51 10.20 19.13 -22.31
N PRO A 52 8.89 18.85 -22.45
CA PRO A 52 8.17 19.37 -23.60
C PRO A 52 8.22 20.89 -23.71
N LYS A 53 8.20 21.57 -22.60
CA LYS A 53 8.28 23.02 -22.62
C LYS A 53 9.58 23.50 -23.24
N ARG A 54 10.68 22.81 -22.94
CA ARG A 54 11.96 23.20 -23.49
C ARG A 54 12.07 22.94 -24.97
N THR A 55 11.63 21.78 -25.38
CA THR A 55 11.83 21.32 -26.74
C THR A 55 10.77 21.85 -27.68
N ALA A 56 9.61 21.92 -27.25
CA ALA A 56 8.52 22.33 -28.11
C ALA A 56 8.68 23.78 -28.52
N LYS A 57 8.78 23.43 -28.34
CA LYS A 57 8.73 24.09 -28.71
C LYS A 57 8.92 24.11 -29.60
N SER A 58 9.25 23.57 -29.87
CA SER A 58 9.48 23.15 -30.48
C SER A 58 8.85 22.46 -31.08
N GLU A 59 8.52 22.10 -31.13
CA GLU A 59 8.18 21.62 -31.51
C GLU A 59 7.49 21.62 -31.83
N ASP A 60 7.19 21.85 -31.78
CA ASP A 60 6.65 21.93 -31.85
C ASP A 60 6.14 21.86 -32.21
N PHE A 61 5.95 21.69 -32.28
CA PHE A 61 5.72 21.63 -32.41
C PHE A 61 5.57 21.68 -32.91
#